data_690d615283fb7aaf16041932e2190f71
#
_entry.id   690d615283fb7aaf16041932e2190f71
#
_cell.length_a   1.000
_cell.length_b   1.000
_cell.length_c   1.000
_cell.angle_alpha   90.00
_cell.angle_beta   90.00
_cell.angle_gamma   90.00
#
_symmetry.space_group_name_H-M   'P 1'
#
loop_
_entity.id
_entity.type
_entity.pdbx_description
1 polymer ?
#
loop_
_entity_poly.entity_id
_entity_poly.type
_entity_poly.pdbx_seq_one_letter_code
_entity_poly.pdbx_strand_id
1 'polypeptide(L)'
;MEKKERVRIKGITMILSCLLLFAGCGENGGSEENVSTETAGQKVSEENSGMGQADAGMEFVELPVQTEQKLTENDFKVMKSLVGIQTGERQGSGVIYDEEENRILIATAGHVLADDTGEARVTFPDGTQVAATGVETVDSCDLAFLWVDKAELSEEAWKVCLPVQTDREVFDALKEYDDVWMYGGERGLPVYAFVVDPWIYVEDFDQYMLLLQGLIAPGMSGGGAFTEDGVFVGILCGGDEEGKVAVVPYSMIETERP
;
A
#
# COMPACT_ATOMS: atom_id res chain seq x y z
N MET A 1 -6.21 22.53 -30.61
CA MET A 1 -6.63 22.30 -29.21
C MET A 1 -6.93 20.83 -29.09
N GLU A 2 -5.96 20.05 -28.64
CA GLU A 2 -6.15 18.63 -28.35
C GLU A 2 -7.16 18.51 -27.21
N LYS A 3 -8.13 17.63 -27.38
CA LYS A 3 -9.15 17.35 -26.39
C LYS A 3 -8.44 16.52 -25.31
N LYS A 4 -8.02 17.18 -24.20
CA LYS A 4 -7.41 16.46 -23.08
C LYS A 4 -8.37 15.36 -22.63
N GLU A 5 -7.92 14.13 -22.64
CA GLU A 5 -8.69 13.00 -22.15
C GLU A 5 -8.92 13.17 -20.65
N ARG A 6 -10.11 12.77 -20.21
CA ARG A 6 -10.51 12.77 -18.82
C ARG A 6 -10.95 11.38 -18.46
N VAL A 7 -10.57 10.92 -17.31
CA VAL A 7 -10.99 9.60 -16.83
C VAL A 7 -11.79 9.78 -15.54
N ARG A 8 -12.79 8.94 -15.37
CA ARG A 8 -13.53 8.76 -14.15
C ARG A 8 -13.24 7.37 -13.61
N ILE A 9 -12.79 7.29 -12.35
CA ILE A 9 -12.56 6.04 -11.66
C ILE A 9 -13.86 5.67 -10.96
N LYS A 10 -14.56 4.64 -11.46
CA LYS A 10 -15.89 4.26 -10.96
C LYS A 10 -15.77 3.61 -9.59
N GLY A 11 -16.34 4.26 -8.59
CA GLY A 11 -16.43 3.69 -7.24
C GLY A 11 -15.09 3.67 -6.52
N ILE A 12 -14.39 4.81 -6.52
CA ILE A 12 -13.17 4.95 -5.70
C ILE A 12 -13.49 4.47 -4.30
N THR A 13 -13.00 3.31 -3.97
CA THR A 13 -12.92 2.88 -2.59
C THR A 13 -11.67 3.54 -2.03
N MET A 14 -11.85 4.69 -1.35
CA MET A 14 -10.88 5.14 -0.36
C MET A 14 -10.81 4.01 0.66
N ILE A 15 -9.83 3.13 0.51
CA ILE A 15 -9.76 1.89 1.30
C ILE A 15 -9.14 2.27 2.64
N LEU A 16 -9.99 2.89 3.46
CA LEU A 16 -9.70 3.17 4.84
C LEU A 16 -9.81 1.85 5.62
N SER A 17 -8.70 1.37 6.16
CA SER A 17 -8.71 0.22 7.05
C SER A 17 -9.30 0.66 8.40
N CYS A 18 -10.58 0.36 8.65
CA CYS A 18 -11.12 0.41 10.01
C CYS A 18 -10.53 -0.77 10.81
N LEU A 19 -9.89 -0.46 11.90
CA LEU A 19 -9.38 -1.46 12.85
C LEU A 19 -10.57 -2.23 13.43
N LEU A 20 -10.81 -3.46 12.96
CA LEU A 20 -11.66 -4.41 13.68
C LEU A 20 -10.83 -4.93 14.87
N LEU A 21 -10.92 -4.23 16.00
CA LEU A 21 -10.44 -4.72 17.29
C LEU A 21 -11.25 -5.97 17.67
N PHE A 22 -10.72 -7.15 17.39
CA PHE A 22 -11.14 -8.35 18.09
C PHE A 22 -10.65 -8.25 19.54
N ALA A 23 -11.47 -7.69 20.41
CA ALA A 23 -11.31 -7.82 21.84
C ALA A 23 -11.59 -9.28 22.21
N GLY A 24 -10.56 -10.10 22.20
CA GLY A 24 -10.57 -11.43 22.77
C GLY A 24 -10.48 -11.32 24.28
N CYS A 25 -11.63 -11.35 24.98
CA CYS A 25 -11.67 -11.66 26.40
C CYS A 25 -11.21 -13.11 26.60
N GLY A 26 -10.00 -13.28 27.12
CA GLY A 26 -9.51 -14.57 27.60
C GLY A 26 -9.47 -14.56 29.11
N GLU A 27 -10.45 -15.18 29.78
CA GLU A 27 -10.35 -15.54 31.19
C GLU A 27 -9.82 -16.96 31.35
N ASN A 28 -8.96 -17.07 32.33
CA ASN A 28 -8.26 -18.17 32.92
C ASN A 28 -9.02 -19.50 33.05
N GLY A 29 -8.26 -20.61 32.96
CA GLY A 29 -8.61 -21.89 33.55
C GLY A 29 -7.70 -23.01 33.05
N GLY A 30 -6.68 -23.36 33.85
CA GLY A 30 -5.72 -24.41 33.54
C GLY A 30 -6.33 -25.80 33.60
N SER A 31 -5.67 -26.72 32.88
CA SER A 31 -5.26 -28.04 33.36
C SER A 31 -4.58 -28.80 32.24
N GLU A 32 -3.44 -29.38 32.55
CA GLU A 32 -2.67 -30.32 31.74
C GLU A 32 -3.48 -31.57 31.46
N GLU A 33 -3.42 -32.09 30.24
CA GLU A 33 -3.43 -33.55 30.02
C GLU A 33 -2.80 -33.89 28.65
N ASN A 34 -1.77 -34.74 28.74
CA ASN A 34 -1.13 -35.50 27.69
C ASN A 34 -2.10 -36.49 27.06
N VAL A 35 -2.11 -36.68 25.76
CA VAL A 35 -2.26 -38.01 25.12
C VAL A 35 -1.82 -38.03 23.66
N SER A 36 -0.78 -38.78 23.43
CA SER A 36 -0.44 -39.79 22.36
C SER A 36 -1.09 -39.72 20.96
N THR A 37 -0.20 -39.76 19.98
CA THR A 37 -0.30 -40.33 18.64
C THR A 37 -1.17 -41.57 18.50
N GLU A 38 -2.01 -41.63 17.44
CA GLU A 38 -2.26 -42.89 16.70
C GLU A 38 -2.73 -42.61 15.26
N THR A 39 -2.06 -43.30 14.37
CA THR A 39 -2.30 -43.41 12.93
C THR A 39 -3.40 -44.44 12.67
N ALA A 40 -4.38 -44.14 11.85
CA ALA A 40 -5.20 -45.19 11.24
C ALA A 40 -5.74 -44.74 9.87
N GLY A 41 -5.28 -45.41 8.85
CA GLY A 41 -5.85 -45.37 7.51
C GLY A 41 -7.14 -46.21 7.45
N GLN A 42 -8.07 -45.73 6.65
CA GLN A 42 -9.18 -46.58 6.21
C GLN A 42 -9.51 -46.32 4.73
N LYS A 43 -9.34 -47.40 3.96
CA LYS A 43 -9.92 -47.61 2.63
C LYS A 43 -11.45 -47.73 2.75
N VAL A 44 -12.18 -47.12 1.84
CA VAL A 44 -13.54 -47.53 1.54
C VAL A 44 -13.71 -47.58 0.03
N SER A 45 -14.25 -48.73 -0.36
CA SER A 45 -14.53 -49.25 -1.68
C SER A 45 -15.67 -48.53 -2.40
N GLU A 46 -15.61 -48.60 -3.74
CA GLU A 46 -16.65 -48.29 -4.73
C GLU A 46 -17.97 -49.04 -4.48
N GLU A 47 -19.07 -48.34 -4.70
CA GLU A 47 -20.24 -48.96 -5.36
C GLU A 47 -21.03 -47.92 -6.16
N ASN A 48 -21.36 -48.35 -7.35
CA ASN A 48 -21.90 -47.73 -8.53
C ASN A 48 -23.46 -47.71 -8.47
N SER A 49 -24.09 -46.63 -8.91
CA SER A 49 -25.23 -46.68 -9.86
C SER A 49 -25.88 -45.33 -10.16
N GLY A 50 -25.76 -44.88 -11.39
CA GLY A 50 -26.90 -44.71 -12.28
C GLY A 50 -27.46 -43.31 -12.52
N MET A 51 -27.16 -42.77 -13.71
CA MET A 51 -27.98 -41.90 -14.58
C MET A 51 -28.28 -40.44 -14.22
N GLY A 52 -27.78 -39.58 -15.09
CA GLY A 52 -28.32 -38.21 -15.30
C GLY A 52 -27.26 -37.29 -15.96
N GLN A 53 -27.17 -37.32 -17.29
CA GLN A 53 -26.39 -36.38 -18.10
C GLN A 53 -26.91 -34.94 -17.91
N ALA A 54 -26.00 -34.02 -17.56
CA ALA A 54 -25.96 -32.66 -18.05
C ALA A 54 -24.51 -32.22 -18.03
N ASP A 55 -23.89 -32.35 -19.18
CA ASP A 55 -22.58 -31.83 -19.53
C ASP A 55 -22.64 -30.30 -19.56
N ALA A 56 -21.99 -29.64 -18.64
CA ALA A 56 -21.52 -28.31 -18.75
C ALA A 56 -20.12 -28.31 -18.16
N GLY A 57 -19.15 -28.64 -19.01
CA GLY A 57 -17.73 -28.57 -18.67
C GLY A 57 -17.35 -27.16 -18.22
N MET A 58 -17.40 -26.93 -16.93
CA MET A 58 -16.60 -25.89 -16.33
C MET A 58 -15.17 -26.43 -16.26
N GLU A 59 -14.40 -26.03 -17.25
CA GLU A 59 -12.97 -26.16 -17.21
C GLU A 59 -12.49 -25.31 -16.02
N PHE A 60 -12.15 -25.97 -14.91
CA PHE A 60 -11.46 -25.30 -13.82
C PHE A 60 -10.10 -24.87 -14.36
N VAL A 61 -10.00 -23.59 -14.73
CA VAL A 61 -8.68 -22.98 -14.93
C VAL A 61 -8.00 -23.03 -13.57
N GLU A 62 -7.03 -23.92 -13.42
CA GLU A 62 -6.12 -23.87 -12.28
C GLU A 62 -5.48 -22.47 -12.32
N LEU A 63 -5.88 -21.64 -11.34
CA LEU A 63 -5.18 -20.37 -11.11
C LEU A 63 -3.71 -20.74 -10.90
N PRO A 64 -2.78 -20.04 -11.57
CA PRO A 64 -1.37 -20.30 -11.39
C PRO A 64 -1.07 -20.23 -9.91
N VAL A 65 -0.48 -21.31 -9.38
CA VAL A 65 0.08 -21.35 -8.02
C VAL A 65 0.88 -20.05 -7.87
N GLN A 66 0.54 -19.23 -6.88
CA GLN A 66 1.30 -18.03 -6.58
C GLN A 66 2.74 -18.47 -6.37
N THR A 67 3.56 -18.24 -7.35
CA THR A 67 5.00 -18.45 -7.26
C THR A 67 5.44 -17.55 -6.11
N GLU A 68 6.12 -18.09 -5.10
CA GLU A 68 6.67 -17.28 -4.00
C GLU A 68 7.43 -16.12 -4.63
N GLN A 69 6.90 -14.91 -4.50
CA GLN A 69 7.50 -13.72 -5.08
C GLN A 69 8.82 -13.48 -4.33
N LYS A 70 9.93 -13.75 -5.00
CA LYS A 70 11.25 -13.55 -4.43
C LYS A 70 11.54 -12.05 -4.44
N LEU A 71 11.61 -11.45 -3.26
CA LEU A 71 11.99 -10.05 -3.10
C LEU A 71 13.40 -9.79 -3.63
N THR A 72 13.58 -8.70 -4.32
CA THR A 72 14.84 -8.19 -4.86
C THR A 72 15.56 -7.29 -3.84
N GLU A 73 16.79 -6.90 -4.13
CA GLU A 73 17.48 -5.87 -3.32
C GLU A 73 16.77 -4.51 -3.36
N ASN A 74 16.15 -4.17 -4.49
CA ASN A 74 15.41 -2.92 -4.64
C ASN A 74 14.14 -2.96 -3.78
N ASP A 75 13.41 -4.09 -3.74
CA ASP A 75 12.26 -4.25 -2.83
C ASP A 75 12.66 -3.99 -1.38
N PHE A 76 13.77 -4.56 -0.92
CA PHE A 76 14.26 -4.31 0.44
C PHE A 76 14.66 -2.85 0.69
N LYS A 77 15.19 -2.13 -0.30
CA LYS A 77 15.47 -0.70 -0.17
C LYS A 77 14.18 0.11 -0.07
N VAL A 78 13.21 -0.16 -0.96
CA VAL A 78 11.91 0.50 -0.94
C VAL A 78 11.18 0.25 0.38
N MET A 79 11.18 -0.98 0.88
CA MET A 79 10.52 -1.31 2.15
C MET A 79 11.10 -0.54 3.34
N LYS A 80 12.37 -0.09 3.28
CA LYS A 80 12.99 0.76 4.30
C LYS A 80 12.50 2.21 4.27
N SER A 81 11.87 2.64 3.19
CA SER A 81 11.27 3.97 3.07
C SER A 81 9.78 4.01 3.45
N LEU A 82 9.16 2.86 3.69
CA LEU A 82 7.74 2.78 4.01
C LEU A 82 7.49 2.96 5.50
N VAL A 83 6.41 3.66 5.82
CA VAL A 83 5.91 3.80 7.18
C VAL A 83 4.41 3.51 7.22
N GLY A 84 3.94 3.00 8.36
CA GLY A 84 2.51 2.97 8.67
C GLY A 84 2.09 4.29 9.29
N ILE A 85 0.87 4.74 8.99
CA ILE A 85 0.29 5.95 9.59
C ILE A 85 -1.04 5.57 10.23
N GLN A 86 -1.23 5.99 11.47
CA GLN A 86 -2.47 5.83 12.21
C GLN A 86 -2.97 7.19 12.72
N THR A 87 -4.23 7.51 12.43
CA THR A 87 -4.94 8.69 12.92
C THR A 87 -6.30 8.27 13.44
N GLY A 88 -6.50 8.36 14.75
CA GLY A 88 -7.71 7.83 15.38
C GLY A 88 -7.91 6.34 15.06
N GLU A 89 -9.04 6.00 14.43
CA GLU A 89 -9.38 4.63 13.99
C GLU A 89 -8.91 4.30 12.56
N ARG A 90 -8.31 5.27 11.85
CA ARG A 90 -7.88 5.13 10.47
C ARG A 90 -6.44 4.65 10.39
N GLN A 91 -6.16 3.85 9.39
CA GLN A 91 -4.81 3.40 9.07
C GLN A 91 -4.53 3.60 7.58
N GLY A 92 -3.32 4.04 7.29
CA GLY A 92 -2.78 4.19 5.97
C GLY A 92 -1.28 3.95 5.97
N SER A 93 -0.66 4.32 4.88
CA SER A 93 0.78 4.23 4.67
C SER A 93 1.38 5.61 4.42
N GLY A 94 2.69 5.70 4.47
CA GLY A 94 3.46 6.84 4.05
C GLY A 94 4.82 6.41 3.54
N VAL A 95 5.53 7.34 2.96
CA VAL A 95 6.93 7.16 2.58
C VAL A 95 7.82 8.17 3.29
N ILE A 96 8.98 7.76 3.73
CA ILE A 96 10.04 8.68 4.18
C ILE A 96 10.51 9.44 2.96
N TYR A 97 10.06 10.69 2.81
CA TYR A 97 10.30 11.48 1.62
C TYR A 97 11.67 12.16 1.64
N ASP A 98 12.03 12.70 2.81
CA ASP A 98 13.30 13.37 2.99
C ASP A 98 13.80 13.30 4.44
N GLU A 99 15.09 13.59 4.61
CA GLU A 99 15.78 13.64 5.87
C GLU A 99 16.42 15.02 6.07
N GLU A 100 15.94 15.76 7.07
CA GLU A 100 16.55 17.00 7.51
C GLU A 100 17.47 16.75 8.72
N GLU A 101 18.17 17.77 9.20
CA GLU A 101 19.15 17.65 10.29
C GLU A 101 18.53 17.00 11.55
N ASN A 102 17.35 17.46 11.99
CA ASN A 102 16.72 17.05 13.24
C ASN A 102 15.37 16.35 13.06
N ARG A 103 14.85 16.26 11.85
CA ARG A 103 13.53 15.70 11.60
C ARG A 103 13.47 14.95 10.28
N ILE A 104 12.45 14.12 10.17
CA ILE A 104 12.14 13.29 9.02
C ILE A 104 10.86 13.82 8.41
N LEU A 105 10.87 14.04 7.10
CA LEU A 105 9.70 14.40 6.31
C LEU A 105 9.08 13.13 5.73
N ILE A 106 7.80 12.91 6.00
CA ILE A 106 7.02 11.80 5.50
C ILE A 106 5.94 12.35 4.58
N ALA A 107 5.78 11.77 3.39
CA ALA A 107 4.67 12.07 2.48
C ALA A 107 3.62 10.95 2.56
N THR A 108 2.34 11.33 2.47
CA THR A 108 1.18 10.43 2.49
C THR A 108 0.03 11.02 1.68
N ALA A 109 -1.04 10.25 1.47
CA ALA A 109 -2.27 10.79 0.88
C ALA A 109 -3.01 11.68 1.89
N GLY A 110 -3.56 12.80 1.42
CA GLY A 110 -4.24 13.79 2.27
C GLY A 110 -5.42 13.19 3.03
N HIS A 111 -6.22 12.33 2.39
CA HIS A 111 -7.38 11.69 3.01
C HIS A 111 -7.02 10.73 4.17
N VAL A 112 -5.78 10.25 4.26
CA VAL A 112 -5.29 9.44 5.41
C VAL A 112 -5.37 10.27 6.70
N LEU A 113 -5.19 11.60 6.59
CA LEU A 113 -5.18 12.54 7.71
C LEU A 113 -6.48 13.37 7.84
N ALA A 114 -7.43 13.24 6.91
CA ALA A 114 -8.56 14.17 6.70
C ALA A 114 -9.55 14.24 7.85
N ASP A 115 -9.61 13.52 8.85
CA ASP A 115 -10.52 13.67 10.01
C ASP A 115 -9.74 13.68 11.33
N ASP A 116 -8.48 14.10 11.25
CA ASP A 116 -7.61 14.04 12.42
C ASP A 116 -7.97 15.14 13.43
N THR A 117 -8.62 14.70 14.50
CA THR A 117 -8.77 15.49 15.74
C THR A 117 -7.73 15.07 16.79
N GLY A 118 -6.79 14.20 16.44
CA GLY A 118 -5.83 13.57 17.32
C GLY A 118 -4.39 13.60 16.81
N GLU A 119 -3.51 12.97 17.54
CA GLU A 119 -2.12 12.76 17.16
C GLU A 119 -2.00 11.73 16.03
N ALA A 120 -1.39 12.11 14.91
CA ALA A 120 -0.94 11.14 13.92
C ALA A 120 0.24 10.33 14.48
N ARG A 121 0.17 9.01 14.40
CA ARG A 121 1.25 8.10 14.79
C ARG A 121 1.89 7.45 13.58
N VAL A 122 3.21 7.45 13.56
CA VAL A 122 4.01 6.86 12.50
C VAL A 122 4.67 5.59 13.01
N THR A 123 4.48 4.49 12.30
CA THR A 123 5.13 3.20 12.58
C THR A 123 6.24 2.99 11.56
N PHE A 124 7.47 2.93 12.01
CA PHE A 124 8.67 2.72 11.20
C PHE A 124 8.90 1.23 10.86
N PRO A 125 9.80 0.91 9.89
CA PRO A 125 10.02 -0.46 9.44
C PRO A 125 10.41 -1.48 10.52
N ASP A 126 11.03 -1.02 11.59
CA ASP A 126 11.41 -1.86 12.75
C ASP A 126 10.28 -2.04 13.77
N GLY A 127 9.11 -1.43 13.53
CA GLY A 127 7.95 -1.43 14.42
C GLY A 127 7.96 -0.30 15.49
N THR A 128 8.98 0.56 15.51
CA THR A 128 9.00 1.74 16.39
C THR A 128 7.84 2.68 16.03
N GLN A 129 7.09 3.12 17.05
CA GLN A 129 5.97 4.05 16.87
C GLN A 129 6.30 5.40 17.50
N VAL A 130 6.11 6.47 16.73
CA VAL A 130 6.38 7.85 17.16
C VAL A 130 5.20 8.75 16.79
N ALA A 131 4.89 9.73 17.62
CA ALA A 131 3.92 10.76 17.27
C ALA A 131 4.51 11.74 16.24
N ALA A 132 3.71 12.14 15.26
CA ALA A 132 4.11 13.22 14.38
C ALA A 132 4.17 14.56 15.15
N THR A 133 5.20 15.35 14.88
CA THR A 133 5.39 16.68 15.52
C THR A 133 4.77 17.82 14.71
N GLY A 134 4.34 17.56 13.50
CA GLY A 134 3.64 18.50 12.63
C GLY A 134 2.97 17.78 11.48
N VAL A 135 1.90 18.38 10.98
CA VAL A 135 1.11 17.89 9.83
C VAL A 135 0.81 19.08 8.93
N GLU A 136 0.97 18.90 7.64
CA GLU A 136 0.59 19.86 6.61
C GLU A 136 -0.17 19.15 5.49
N THR A 137 -1.42 19.56 5.25
CA THR A 137 -2.24 19.06 4.15
C THR A 137 -2.16 20.00 2.97
N VAL A 138 -2.10 19.47 1.77
CA VAL A 138 -2.04 20.28 0.53
C VAL A 138 -3.44 20.44 -0.02
N ASP A 139 -3.92 21.71 -0.09
CA ASP A 139 -5.28 22.01 -0.55
C ASP A 139 -5.52 21.71 -2.04
N SER A 140 -4.45 21.70 -2.85
CA SER A 140 -4.54 21.54 -4.30
C SER A 140 -4.60 20.09 -4.75
N CYS A 141 -4.29 19.11 -3.87
CA CYS A 141 -4.25 17.70 -4.22
C CYS A 141 -4.39 16.80 -2.98
N ASP A 142 -4.66 15.51 -3.22
CA ASP A 142 -4.77 14.50 -2.15
C ASP A 142 -3.38 14.11 -1.61
N LEU A 143 -2.68 15.08 -1.02
CA LEU A 143 -1.33 14.97 -0.49
C LEU A 143 -1.25 15.60 0.90
N ALA A 144 -0.45 15.01 1.77
CA ALA A 144 -0.09 15.58 3.06
C ALA A 144 1.34 15.22 3.44
N PHE A 145 1.91 16.03 4.31
CA PHE A 145 3.23 15.82 4.89
C PHE A 145 3.15 15.74 6.41
N LEU A 146 4.01 14.90 6.98
CA LEU A 146 4.19 14.70 8.41
C LEU A 146 5.65 14.93 8.78
N TRP A 147 5.90 15.53 9.92
CA TRP A 147 7.26 15.59 10.49
C TRP A 147 7.34 14.70 11.72
N VAL A 148 8.47 14.00 11.84
CA VAL A 148 8.87 13.24 13.03
C VAL A 148 10.21 13.75 13.48
N ASP A 149 10.38 13.99 14.79
CA ASP A 149 11.66 14.36 15.36
C ASP A 149 12.59 13.13 15.40
N LYS A 150 13.80 13.24 14.85
CA LYS A 150 14.79 12.16 14.88
C LYS A 150 15.18 11.76 16.28
N ALA A 151 15.09 12.66 17.27
CA ALA A 151 15.40 12.35 18.66
C ALA A 151 14.43 11.34 19.29
N GLU A 152 13.24 11.15 18.70
CA GLU A 152 12.27 10.13 19.12
C GLU A 152 12.63 8.72 18.62
N LEU A 153 13.56 8.60 17.66
CA LEU A 153 14.04 7.33 17.13
C LEU A 153 15.39 6.95 17.74
N SER A 154 15.56 5.66 18.05
CA SER A 154 16.89 5.14 18.38
C SER A 154 17.79 5.12 17.16
N GLU A 155 19.12 5.11 17.37
CA GLU A 155 20.06 4.92 16.23
C GLU A 155 19.78 3.62 15.46
N GLU A 156 19.38 2.56 16.15
CA GLU A 156 19.06 1.26 15.56
C GLU A 156 17.83 1.35 14.67
N ALA A 157 16.77 2.01 15.13
CA ALA A 157 15.55 2.24 14.37
C ALA A 157 15.85 3.06 13.10
N TRP A 158 16.65 4.11 13.23
CA TRP A 158 16.99 4.94 12.07
C TRP A 158 17.90 4.25 11.04
N LYS A 159 18.81 3.37 11.47
CA LYS A 159 19.69 2.61 10.56
C LYS A 159 18.95 1.71 9.56
N VAL A 160 17.72 1.31 9.88
CA VAL A 160 16.91 0.48 8.98
C VAL A 160 15.97 1.32 8.09
N CYS A 161 15.97 2.63 8.24
CA CYS A 161 15.18 3.56 7.46
C CYS A 161 16.00 4.17 6.32
N LEU A 162 15.36 4.47 5.21
CA LEU A 162 15.96 5.20 4.09
C LEU A 162 14.90 6.12 3.48
N PRO A 163 15.23 7.38 3.13
CA PRO A 163 14.37 8.18 2.27
C PRO A 163 14.19 7.52 0.90
N VAL A 164 13.06 7.81 0.24
CA VAL A 164 12.81 7.36 -1.13
C VAL A 164 13.90 7.87 -2.06
N GLN A 165 14.27 7.04 -3.03
CA GLN A 165 15.12 7.47 -4.12
C GLN A 165 14.27 8.21 -5.15
N THR A 166 14.56 9.47 -5.43
CA THR A 166 13.87 10.29 -6.42
C THR A 166 14.79 10.57 -7.61
N ASP A 167 14.22 10.56 -8.81
CA ASP A 167 14.92 10.95 -10.04
C ASP A 167 13.93 11.58 -11.00
N ARG A 168 14.09 12.87 -11.29
CA ARG A 168 13.20 13.64 -12.14
C ARG A 168 13.23 13.15 -13.59
N GLU A 169 14.38 12.76 -14.10
CA GLU A 169 14.52 12.30 -15.49
C GLU A 169 13.82 10.95 -15.68
N VAL A 170 13.94 10.05 -14.69
CA VAL A 170 13.22 8.77 -14.68
C VAL A 170 11.72 8.98 -14.65
N PHE A 171 11.22 9.88 -13.78
CA PHE A 171 9.79 10.21 -13.73
C PHE A 171 9.30 10.80 -15.06
N ASP A 172 9.99 11.79 -15.63
CA ASP A 172 9.61 12.47 -16.87
C ASP A 172 9.68 11.53 -18.10
N ALA A 173 10.40 10.40 -18.00
CA ALA A 173 10.49 9.38 -19.03
C ALA A 173 9.38 8.32 -18.97
N LEU A 174 8.53 8.33 -17.92
CA LEU A 174 7.43 7.36 -17.79
C LEU A 174 6.45 7.47 -18.95
N LYS A 175 6.02 6.34 -19.43
CA LYS A 175 5.06 6.21 -20.53
C LYS A 175 4.10 5.04 -20.29
N GLU A 176 3.05 4.99 -21.09
CA GLU A 176 2.08 3.90 -21.11
C GLU A 176 2.75 2.52 -21.22
N TYR A 177 2.31 1.58 -20.37
CA TYR A 177 2.80 0.20 -20.22
C TYR A 177 4.16 0.04 -19.55
N ASP A 178 4.77 1.09 -19.00
CA ASP A 178 5.94 0.91 -18.14
C ASP A 178 5.54 0.20 -16.85
N ASP A 179 6.36 -0.76 -16.45
CA ASP A 179 6.17 -1.54 -15.24
C ASP A 179 6.48 -0.71 -13.99
N VAL A 180 5.60 -0.81 -12.98
CA VAL A 180 5.78 -0.18 -11.67
C VAL A 180 5.35 -1.13 -10.56
N TRP A 181 5.86 -0.92 -9.36
CA TRP A 181 5.51 -1.65 -8.15
C TRP A 181 4.92 -0.70 -7.12
N MET A 182 3.78 -1.09 -6.58
CA MET A 182 3.10 -0.36 -5.52
C MET A 182 3.41 -0.99 -4.17
N TYR A 183 3.71 -0.15 -3.18
CA TYR A 183 4.04 -0.58 -1.82
C TYR A 183 3.21 0.20 -0.81
N GLY A 184 2.72 -0.49 0.19
CA GLY A 184 1.93 0.07 1.27
C GLY A 184 1.22 -1.02 2.04
N GLY A 185 0.42 -0.60 3.04
CA GLY A 185 -0.28 -1.53 3.93
C GLY A 185 0.65 -2.18 4.96
N GLU A 186 0.07 -3.06 5.75
CA GLU A 186 0.69 -3.65 6.94
C GLU A 186 1.98 -4.43 6.65
N ARG A 187 2.10 -5.02 5.46
CA ARG A 187 3.25 -5.86 5.08
C ARG A 187 4.26 -5.16 4.20
N GLY A 188 3.90 -4.03 3.58
CA GLY A 188 4.76 -3.30 2.66
C GLY A 188 5.30 -4.12 1.47
N LEU A 189 4.64 -5.24 1.13
CA LEU A 189 5.07 -6.10 0.03
C LEU A 189 4.77 -5.46 -1.33
N PRO A 190 5.62 -5.69 -2.35
CA PRO A 190 5.40 -5.17 -3.70
C PRO A 190 4.14 -5.75 -4.34
N VAL A 191 3.35 -4.88 -4.95
CA VAL A 191 2.21 -5.23 -5.79
C VAL A 191 2.48 -4.71 -7.19
N TYR A 192 2.48 -5.61 -8.17
CA TYR A 192 2.71 -5.24 -9.57
C TYR A 192 1.59 -4.37 -10.13
N ALA A 193 1.99 -3.37 -10.90
CA ALA A 193 1.11 -2.53 -11.70
C ALA A 193 1.84 -2.09 -12.98
N PHE A 194 1.14 -1.44 -13.90
CA PHE A 194 1.75 -0.75 -15.02
C PHE A 194 1.10 0.60 -15.26
N VAL A 195 1.82 1.50 -15.91
CA VAL A 195 1.34 2.84 -16.24
C VAL A 195 0.26 2.77 -17.33
N VAL A 196 -0.91 3.33 -17.06
CA VAL A 196 -1.97 3.56 -18.05
C VAL A 196 -1.79 4.91 -18.71
N ASP A 197 -1.57 5.95 -17.91
CA ASP A 197 -1.29 7.29 -18.41
C ASP A 197 -0.45 8.03 -17.33
N PRO A 198 0.72 8.57 -17.66
CA PRO A 198 1.56 9.23 -16.67
C PRO A 198 1.01 10.60 -16.22
N TRP A 199 0.05 11.20 -16.97
CA TRP A 199 -0.47 12.54 -16.66
C TRP A 199 -1.88 12.76 -17.19
N ILE A 200 -2.90 12.19 -16.55
CA ILE A 200 -4.30 12.30 -16.94
C ILE A 200 -5.13 13.04 -15.88
N TYR A 201 -6.16 13.78 -16.33
CA TYR A 201 -7.09 14.40 -15.38
C TYR A 201 -8.08 13.36 -14.83
N VAL A 202 -8.08 13.18 -13.52
CA VAL A 202 -8.99 12.27 -12.82
C VAL A 202 -10.10 13.08 -12.18
N GLU A 203 -11.34 12.94 -12.70
CA GLU A 203 -12.50 13.74 -12.29
C GLU A 203 -12.82 13.61 -10.80
N ASP A 204 -12.61 12.44 -10.22
CA ASP A 204 -12.95 12.15 -8.82
C ASP A 204 -12.00 12.82 -7.82
N PHE A 205 -10.80 13.18 -8.25
CA PHE A 205 -9.82 13.92 -7.47
C PHE A 205 -9.71 15.39 -7.89
N ASP A 206 -10.39 15.80 -8.98
CA ASP A 206 -10.34 17.15 -9.58
C ASP A 206 -8.91 17.63 -9.89
N GLN A 207 -8.02 16.70 -10.28
CA GLN A 207 -6.60 16.99 -10.54
C GLN A 207 -5.98 16.06 -11.59
N TYR A 208 -4.77 16.43 -12.07
CA TYR A 208 -3.94 15.56 -12.88
C TYR A 208 -3.20 14.56 -12.01
N MET A 209 -3.23 13.29 -12.42
CA MET A 209 -2.63 12.18 -11.69
C MET A 209 -1.87 11.24 -12.62
N LEU A 210 -0.98 10.46 -12.08
CA LEU A 210 -0.47 9.24 -12.70
C LEU A 210 -1.53 8.15 -12.49
N LEU A 211 -1.98 7.53 -13.59
CA LEU A 211 -2.94 6.44 -13.57
C LEU A 211 -2.24 5.12 -13.82
N LEU A 212 -2.43 4.19 -12.91
CA LEU A 212 -1.91 2.83 -13.01
C LEU A 212 -3.02 1.81 -13.20
N GLN A 213 -2.66 0.63 -13.73
CA GLN A 213 -3.47 -0.59 -13.72
C GLN A 213 -2.81 -1.60 -12.78
N GLY A 214 -3.50 -1.95 -11.69
CA GLY A 214 -3.02 -2.86 -10.65
C GLY A 214 -4.09 -3.07 -9.60
N LEU A 215 -3.80 -3.86 -8.59
CA LEU A 215 -4.72 -4.10 -7.47
C LEU A 215 -4.21 -3.39 -6.22
N ILE A 216 -5.06 -2.58 -5.62
CA ILE A 216 -4.77 -1.91 -4.35
C ILE A 216 -5.54 -2.59 -3.22
N ALA A 217 -4.93 -2.66 -2.05
CA ALA A 217 -5.52 -3.25 -0.85
C ALA A 217 -5.73 -2.21 0.25
N PRO A 218 -6.63 -2.47 1.23
CA PRO A 218 -6.81 -1.61 2.40
C PRO A 218 -5.48 -1.30 3.09
N GLY A 219 -5.29 -0.04 3.48
CA GLY A 219 -4.08 0.43 4.12
C GLY A 219 -2.95 0.84 3.17
N MET A 220 -3.05 0.58 1.85
CA MET A 220 -2.04 1.02 0.89
C MET A 220 -2.11 2.51 0.55
N SER A 221 -3.23 3.20 0.82
CA SER A 221 -3.34 4.65 0.66
C SER A 221 -2.23 5.38 1.41
N GLY A 222 -1.58 6.31 0.74
CA GLY A 222 -0.40 7.04 1.23
C GLY A 222 0.93 6.31 1.04
N GLY A 223 0.92 5.03 0.65
CA GLY A 223 2.12 4.32 0.22
C GLY A 223 2.66 4.82 -1.12
N GLY A 224 3.70 4.21 -1.63
CA GLY A 224 4.41 4.67 -2.82
C GLY A 224 4.28 3.75 -4.03
N ALA A 225 4.35 4.35 -5.21
CA ALA A 225 4.62 3.67 -6.48
C ALA A 225 6.08 3.91 -6.88
N PHE A 226 6.73 2.86 -7.42
CA PHE A 226 8.17 2.85 -7.73
C PHE A 226 8.43 2.11 -9.03
N THR A 227 9.48 2.49 -9.75
CA THR A 227 10.00 1.71 -10.88
C THR A 227 10.66 0.41 -10.39
N GLU A 228 11.01 -0.49 -11.31
CA GLU A 228 11.74 -1.73 -11.00
C GLU A 228 13.10 -1.45 -10.30
N ASP A 229 13.73 -0.33 -10.64
CA ASP A 229 14.99 0.10 -10.02
C ASP A 229 14.79 0.75 -8.63
N GLY A 230 13.55 0.84 -8.13
CA GLY A 230 13.22 1.41 -6.84
C GLY A 230 13.18 2.94 -6.82
N VAL A 231 13.05 3.60 -7.98
CA VAL A 231 12.87 5.05 -8.07
C VAL A 231 11.40 5.38 -7.79
N PHE A 232 11.18 6.30 -6.87
CA PHE A 232 9.86 6.74 -6.46
C PHE A 232 9.18 7.58 -7.56
N VAL A 233 7.92 7.23 -7.89
CA VAL A 233 7.15 7.92 -8.93
C VAL A 233 5.85 8.56 -8.43
N GLY A 234 5.43 8.30 -7.18
CA GLY A 234 4.28 9.00 -6.61
C GLY A 234 3.62 8.31 -5.41
N ILE A 235 2.61 8.98 -4.83
CA ILE A 235 1.83 8.55 -3.65
C ILE A 235 0.51 7.92 -4.09
N LEU A 236 0.21 6.72 -3.58
CA LEU A 236 -1.02 5.98 -3.82
C LEU A 236 -2.21 6.67 -3.12
N CYS A 237 -3.26 7.01 -3.86
CA CYS A 237 -4.44 7.65 -3.30
C CYS A 237 -5.64 6.70 -3.19
N GLY A 238 -5.91 5.92 -4.22
CA GLY A 238 -7.03 5.00 -4.20
C GLY A 238 -7.19 4.28 -5.53
N GLY A 239 -8.10 3.34 -5.58
CA GLY A 239 -8.37 2.59 -6.79
C GLY A 239 -9.82 2.09 -6.88
N ASP A 240 -10.16 1.47 -7.99
CA ASP A 240 -11.47 0.90 -8.25
C ASP A 240 -11.43 -0.63 -8.42
N GLU A 241 -12.60 -1.23 -8.55
CA GLU A 241 -12.74 -2.68 -8.78
C GLU A 241 -12.27 -3.11 -10.17
N GLU A 242 -12.09 -2.17 -11.12
CA GLU A 242 -11.54 -2.43 -12.45
C GLU A 242 -9.99 -2.43 -12.42
N GLY A 243 -9.39 -2.15 -11.25
CA GLY A 243 -7.94 -2.13 -11.03
C GLY A 243 -7.27 -0.84 -11.47
N LYS A 244 -8.02 0.25 -11.68
CA LYS A 244 -7.42 1.57 -11.90
C LYS A 244 -6.98 2.16 -10.57
N VAL A 245 -5.75 2.63 -10.50
CA VAL A 245 -5.17 3.23 -9.30
C VAL A 245 -4.71 4.64 -9.60
N ALA A 246 -5.22 5.60 -8.81
CA ALA A 246 -4.83 7.00 -8.87
C ALA A 246 -3.62 7.25 -7.96
N VAL A 247 -2.63 7.96 -8.48
CA VAL A 247 -1.37 8.24 -7.81
C VAL A 247 -1.05 9.73 -7.94
N VAL A 248 -0.79 10.44 -6.83
CA VAL A 248 -0.23 11.80 -6.87
C VAL A 248 1.18 11.70 -7.42
N PRO A 249 1.47 12.29 -8.61
CA PRO A 249 2.74 12.09 -9.29
C PRO A 249 3.88 12.80 -8.55
N TYR A 250 5.08 12.23 -8.60
CA TYR A 250 6.30 12.78 -7.97
C TYR A 250 6.52 14.27 -8.29
N SER A 251 6.29 14.70 -9.53
CA SER A 251 6.48 16.10 -9.93
C SER A 251 5.60 17.08 -9.15
N MET A 252 4.41 16.65 -8.73
CA MET A 252 3.51 17.45 -7.92
C MET A 252 3.99 17.46 -6.46
N ILE A 253 4.40 16.30 -5.93
CA ILE A 253 4.94 16.20 -4.56
C ILE A 253 6.18 17.07 -4.38
N GLU A 254 7.08 17.07 -5.37
CA GLU A 254 8.27 17.94 -5.38
C GLU A 254 7.93 19.43 -5.37
N THR A 255 6.85 19.82 -6.05
CA THR A 255 6.39 21.22 -6.11
C THR A 255 5.74 21.69 -4.81
N GLU A 256 4.96 20.80 -4.17
CA GLU A 256 4.18 21.09 -2.95
C GLU A 256 4.97 20.80 -1.66
N ARG A 257 6.20 20.32 -1.78
CA ARG A 257 7.06 20.05 -0.62
C ARG A 257 7.25 21.33 0.21
N PRO A 258 7.00 21.27 1.53
CA PRO A 258 7.13 22.42 2.46
C PRO A 258 8.56 22.88 2.70
#